data_a4bffeacc4502414052b81a20320125f
#
_entry.id   a4bffeacc4502414052b81a20320125f
#
_cell.length_a   1.000
_cell.length_b   1.000
_cell.length_c   1.000
_cell.angle_alpha   90.00
_cell.angle_beta   90.00
_cell.angle_gamma   90.00
#
_symmetry.space_group_name_H-M   'P 1'
#
loop_
_entity.id
_entity.type
_entity.pdbx_description
1 polymer ?
#
loop_
_entity_poly.entity_id
_entity_poly.type
_entity_poly.pdbx_seq_one_letter_code
_entity_poly.pdbx_strand_id
1 'polypeptide(L)'
;MTDAPKVRYIRIWTGRTRKEQFEEYSLYLNEFGVRKIERIPGNIRVEMFRALRADHAEFKVISYWPSEEAIRAFSGEDITLTRHLERDPDYLLELPTHVELFEVY
;
A
#
# COMPACT_ATOMS: atom_id res chain seq x y z
N MET A 1 24.11 -11.85 16.83
CA MET A 1 23.60 -10.67 16.11
C MET A 1 22.64 -11.11 15.04
N THR A 2 21.48 -10.51 15.00
CA THR A 2 20.45 -10.88 14.03
C THR A 2 20.50 -9.90 12.85
N ASP A 3 20.64 -10.43 11.65
CA ASP A 3 20.63 -9.59 10.46
C ASP A 3 19.20 -9.13 10.17
N ALA A 4 19.09 -7.91 9.68
CA ALA A 4 17.80 -7.40 9.24
C ALA A 4 17.33 -8.21 8.02
N PRO A 5 16.01 -8.46 7.89
CA PRO A 5 15.50 -9.14 6.71
C PRO A 5 15.86 -8.37 5.45
N LYS A 6 16.24 -9.11 4.41
CA LYS A 6 16.58 -8.51 3.13
C LYS A 6 15.30 -8.26 2.33
N VAL A 7 15.16 -7.05 1.83
CA VAL A 7 14.03 -6.73 0.94
C VAL A 7 14.27 -7.42 -0.41
N ARG A 8 13.31 -8.25 -0.81
CA ARG A 8 13.38 -8.96 -2.09
C ARG A 8 12.28 -8.49 -3.04
N TYR A 9 11.17 -7.97 -2.52
CA TYR A 9 10.02 -7.54 -3.31
C TYR A 9 9.45 -6.25 -2.75
N ILE A 10 8.93 -5.41 -3.64
CA ILE A 10 8.15 -4.24 -3.24
C ILE A 10 6.81 -4.27 -3.96
N ARG A 11 5.76 -3.87 -3.23
CA ARG A 11 4.43 -3.66 -3.80
C ARG A 11 4.13 -2.17 -3.72
N ILE A 12 3.66 -1.61 -4.84
CA ILE A 12 3.33 -0.19 -4.92
C ILE A 12 1.86 -0.05 -5.27
N TRP A 13 1.10 0.47 -4.31
CA TRP A 13 -0.32 0.79 -4.51
C TRP A 13 -0.42 2.29 -4.80
N THR A 14 -1.29 2.65 -5.77
CA THR A 14 -1.54 4.05 -6.10
C THR A 14 -3.04 4.29 -6.09
N GLY A 15 -3.47 5.37 -5.42
CA GLY A 15 -4.87 5.77 -5.40
C GLY A 15 -4.99 7.27 -5.55
N ARG A 16 -6.17 7.72 -6.00
CA ARG A 16 -6.45 9.14 -6.19
C ARG A 16 -7.77 9.50 -5.51
N THR A 17 -7.80 10.67 -4.89
CA THR A 17 -9.03 11.22 -4.31
C THR A 17 -9.26 12.62 -4.83
N ARG A 18 -10.41 13.19 -4.48
CA ARG A 18 -10.62 14.62 -4.68
C ARG A 18 -9.66 15.39 -3.78
N LYS A 19 -9.27 16.58 -4.20
CA LYS A 19 -8.33 17.41 -3.45
C LYS A 19 -8.83 17.73 -2.04
N GLU A 20 -10.13 17.93 -1.89
CA GLU A 20 -10.75 18.29 -0.62
C GLU A 20 -10.59 17.20 0.44
N GLN A 21 -10.32 15.97 0.01
CA GLN A 21 -10.17 14.82 0.90
C GLN A 21 -8.72 14.50 1.24
N PHE A 22 -7.79 15.36 0.85
CA PHE A 22 -6.36 15.12 1.03
C PHE A 22 -5.99 14.76 2.47
N GLU A 23 -6.38 15.59 3.42
CA GLU A 23 -6.03 15.34 4.82
C GLU A 23 -6.86 14.20 5.42
N GLU A 24 -8.14 14.15 5.13
CA GLU A 24 -9.02 13.13 5.69
C GLU A 24 -8.60 11.73 5.23
N TYR A 25 -8.36 11.57 3.93
CA TYR A 25 -7.95 10.26 3.41
C TYR A 25 -6.55 9.88 3.89
N SER A 26 -5.66 10.86 4.06
CA SER A 26 -4.32 10.60 4.62
C SER A 26 -4.43 9.93 5.98
N LEU A 27 -5.28 10.44 6.86
CA LEU A 27 -5.46 9.88 8.19
C LEU A 27 -6.06 8.48 8.12
N TYR A 28 -7.07 8.31 7.28
CA TYR A 28 -7.72 7.01 7.11
C TYR A 28 -6.76 5.96 6.54
N LEU A 29 -6.04 6.31 5.48
CA LEU A 29 -5.10 5.40 4.83
C LEU A 29 -3.97 5.01 5.78
N ASN A 30 -3.47 5.96 6.56
CA ASN A 30 -2.42 5.67 7.52
C ASN A 30 -2.90 4.69 8.59
N GLU A 31 -4.07 4.96 9.18
CA GLU A 31 -4.58 4.17 10.30
C GLU A 31 -5.01 2.76 9.87
N PHE A 32 -5.76 2.66 8.79
CA PHE A 32 -6.37 1.40 8.39
C PHE A 32 -5.60 0.66 7.29
N GLY A 33 -4.72 1.35 6.58
CA GLY A 33 -3.92 0.74 5.54
C GLY A 33 -2.50 0.48 5.98
N VAL A 34 -1.75 1.55 6.21
CA VAL A 34 -0.31 1.46 6.51
C VAL A 34 -0.07 0.65 7.79
N ARG A 35 -0.76 0.99 8.87
CA ARG A 35 -0.57 0.31 10.14
C ARG A 35 -0.98 -1.16 10.08
N LYS A 36 -2.01 -1.46 9.31
CA LYS A 36 -2.46 -2.84 9.14
C LYS A 36 -1.37 -3.67 8.46
N ILE A 37 -0.78 -3.14 7.40
CA ILE A 37 0.26 -3.86 6.65
C ILE A 37 1.51 -4.04 7.51
N GLU A 38 1.88 -3.00 8.28
CA GLU A 38 3.03 -3.08 9.17
C GLU A 38 2.95 -4.23 10.16
N ARG A 39 1.74 -4.63 10.54
CA ARG A 39 1.52 -5.70 11.53
C ARG A 39 1.49 -7.10 10.92
N ILE A 40 1.54 -7.20 9.61
CA ILE A 40 1.52 -8.50 8.95
C ILE A 40 2.86 -9.19 9.13
N PRO A 41 2.86 -10.43 9.65
CA PRO A 41 4.12 -11.18 9.81
C PRO A 41 4.86 -11.27 8.48
N GLY A 42 6.15 -10.96 8.51
CA GLY A 42 6.98 -10.97 7.31
C GLY A 42 7.08 -9.64 6.60
N ASN A 43 6.20 -8.68 6.89
CA ASN A 43 6.36 -7.34 6.31
C ASN A 43 7.59 -6.67 6.92
N ILE A 44 8.45 -6.08 6.08
CA ILE A 44 9.66 -5.42 6.55
C ILE A 44 9.38 -3.97 6.93
N ARG A 45 8.67 -3.24 6.05
CA ARG A 45 8.27 -1.86 6.35
C ARG A 45 7.24 -1.40 5.33
N VAL A 46 6.58 -0.28 5.64
CA VAL A 46 5.59 0.35 4.77
C VAL A 46 5.87 1.85 4.78
N GLU A 47 5.77 2.47 3.61
CA GLU A 47 5.87 3.93 3.50
C GLU A 47 4.68 4.44 2.71
N MET A 48 4.14 5.57 3.15
CA MET A 48 3.06 6.24 2.43
C MET A 48 3.57 7.56 1.88
N PHE A 49 3.26 7.82 0.63
CA PHE A 49 3.60 9.07 -0.05
C PHE A 49 2.33 9.72 -0.55
N ARG A 50 2.30 11.05 -0.55
CA ARG A 50 1.14 11.79 -1.04
C ARG A 50 1.56 13.06 -1.76
N ALA A 51 0.70 13.48 -2.69
CA ALA A 51 0.94 14.72 -3.43
C ALA A 51 -0.39 15.35 -3.82
N LEU A 52 -0.45 16.67 -3.78
CA LEU A 52 -1.56 17.40 -4.37
C LEU A 52 -1.20 17.71 -5.82
N ARG A 53 -2.10 17.34 -6.72
CA ARG A 53 -1.97 17.67 -8.13
C ARG A 53 -2.94 18.80 -8.47
N ALA A 54 -2.97 19.22 -9.75
CA ALA A 54 -3.84 20.32 -10.16
C ALA A 54 -5.31 20.01 -9.93
N ASP A 55 -5.74 18.78 -10.17
CA ASP A 55 -7.15 18.39 -10.18
C ASP A 55 -7.49 17.25 -9.21
N HIS A 56 -6.51 16.71 -8.47
CA HIS A 56 -6.76 15.59 -7.56
C HIS A 56 -5.65 15.49 -6.52
N ALA A 57 -5.86 14.59 -5.55
CA ALA A 57 -4.81 14.19 -4.61
C ALA A 57 -4.35 12.78 -4.99
N GLU A 58 -3.06 12.54 -4.91
CA GLU A 58 -2.49 11.24 -5.24
C GLU A 58 -1.80 10.65 -4.01
N PHE A 59 -1.98 9.34 -3.85
CA PHE A 59 -1.40 8.61 -2.73
C PHE A 59 -0.70 7.36 -3.23
N LYS A 60 0.45 7.05 -2.65
CA LYS A 60 1.14 5.78 -2.90
C LYS A 60 1.47 5.13 -1.57
N VAL A 61 1.29 3.82 -1.52
CA VAL A 61 1.72 3.01 -0.39
C VAL A 61 2.68 1.97 -0.93
N ILE A 62 3.91 2.01 -0.42
CA ILE A 62 4.94 1.05 -0.81
C ILE A 62 5.20 0.13 0.37
N SER A 63 5.04 -1.17 0.15
CA SER A 63 5.33 -2.18 1.16
C SER A 63 6.51 -3.04 0.72
N TYR A 64 7.34 -3.40 1.69
CA TYR A 64 8.62 -4.07 1.46
C TYR A 64 8.59 -5.46 2.09
N TRP A 65 9.00 -6.48 1.32
CA TRP A 65 8.80 -7.88 1.67
C TRP A 65 10.04 -8.74 1.41
N PRO A 66 10.27 -9.78 2.24
CA PRO A 66 11.40 -10.68 2.05
C PRO A 66 11.13 -11.81 1.06
N SER A 67 9.85 -12.11 0.76
CA SER A 67 9.49 -13.25 -0.08
C SER A 67 8.08 -13.09 -0.63
N GLU A 68 7.77 -13.88 -1.65
CA GLU A 68 6.40 -13.94 -2.17
C GLU A 68 5.45 -14.57 -1.17
N GLU A 69 5.92 -15.57 -0.39
CA GLU A 69 5.08 -16.21 0.61
C GLU A 69 4.59 -15.21 1.64
N ALA A 70 5.46 -14.28 2.06
CA ALA A 70 5.06 -13.24 3.00
C ALA A 70 3.97 -12.35 2.40
N ILE A 71 4.06 -12.05 1.11
CA ILE A 71 3.03 -11.25 0.44
C ILE A 71 1.72 -12.03 0.36
N ARG A 72 1.77 -13.34 0.08
CA ARG A 72 0.55 -14.15 -0.02
C ARG A 72 -0.25 -14.17 1.28
N ALA A 73 0.42 -14.09 2.40
CA ALA A 73 -0.24 -14.01 3.70
C ALA A 73 -1.14 -12.76 3.82
N PHE A 74 -0.81 -11.71 3.07
CA PHE A 74 -1.58 -10.48 3.03
C PHE A 74 -2.57 -10.45 1.85
N SER A 75 -2.08 -10.69 0.64
CA SER A 75 -2.85 -10.47 -0.59
C SER A 75 -3.63 -11.69 -1.08
N GLY A 76 -3.33 -12.87 -0.59
CA GLY A 76 -3.84 -14.12 -1.15
C GLY A 76 -2.95 -14.62 -2.28
N GLU A 77 -3.44 -15.59 -3.05
CA GLU A 77 -2.64 -16.25 -4.08
C GLU A 77 -2.09 -15.30 -5.14
N ASP A 78 -2.89 -14.32 -5.55
CA ASP A 78 -2.43 -13.32 -6.53
C ASP A 78 -1.76 -12.18 -5.79
N ILE A 79 -0.43 -12.17 -5.79
CA ILE A 79 0.35 -11.19 -5.03
C ILE A 79 0.35 -9.80 -5.66
N THR A 80 -0.29 -9.63 -6.82
CA THR A 80 -0.48 -8.31 -7.43
C THR A 80 -1.88 -7.75 -7.19
N LEU A 81 -2.76 -8.50 -6.54
CA LEU A 81 -4.13 -8.08 -6.33
C LEU A 81 -4.21 -7.03 -5.22
N THR A 82 -4.98 -5.97 -5.48
CA THR A 82 -5.20 -4.92 -4.48
C THR A 82 -6.13 -5.41 -3.39
N ARG A 83 -5.82 -5.03 -2.14
CA ARG A 83 -6.69 -5.24 -0.99
C ARG A 83 -7.27 -3.90 -0.59
N HIS A 84 -8.52 -3.65 -1.01
CA HIS A 84 -9.19 -2.38 -0.70
C HIS A 84 -9.56 -2.30 0.77
N LEU A 85 -9.54 -1.08 1.30
CA LEU A 85 -10.07 -0.79 2.62
C LEU A 85 -11.59 -0.62 2.50
N GLU A 86 -12.29 -0.82 3.61
CA GLU A 86 -13.75 -0.80 3.62
C GLU A 86 -14.34 0.48 3.03
N ARG A 87 -13.74 1.63 3.38
CA ARG A 87 -14.24 2.92 2.93
C ARG A 87 -13.54 3.48 1.69
N ASP A 88 -12.65 2.72 1.06
CA ASP A 88 -12.01 3.19 -0.16
C ASP A 88 -13.01 3.63 -1.24
N PRO A 89 -14.14 2.94 -1.46
CA PRO A 89 -15.12 3.40 -2.45
C PRO A 89 -15.69 4.79 -2.17
N ASP A 90 -15.67 5.23 -0.91
CA ASP A 90 -16.16 6.57 -0.55
C ASP A 90 -15.18 7.68 -0.91
N TYR A 91 -13.91 7.35 -1.06
CA TYR A 91 -12.85 8.34 -1.27
C TYR A 91 -12.23 8.27 -2.66
N LEU A 92 -11.94 7.06 -3.13
CA LEU A 92 -11.14 6.90 -4.34
C LEU A 92 -11.93 7.21 -5.60
N LEU A 93 -11.29 7.94 -6.52
CA LEU A 93 -11.89 8.28 -7.80
C LEU A 93 -12.07 7.04 -8.67
N GLU A 94 -11.15 6.07 -8.53
CA GLU A 94 -11.26 4.75 -9.13
C GLU A 94 -10.67 3.73 -8.16
N LEU A 95 -11.11 2.48 -8.28
CA LEU A 95 -10.61 1.40 -7.42
C LEU A 95 -9.62 0.57 -8.23
N PRO A 96 -8.31 0.78 -8.02
CA PRO A 96 -7.32 0.00 -8.74
C PRO A 96 -7.43 -1.48 -8.37
N THR A 97 -7.41 -2.35 -9.38
CA THR A 97 -7.56 -3.79 -9.15
C THR A 97 -6.25 -4.45 -8.80
N HIS A 98 -5.14 -3.89 -9.27
CA HIS A 98 -3.81 -4.47 -9.07
C HIS A 98 -2.83 -3.42 -8.60
N VAL A 99 -1.81 -3.88 -7.87
CA VAL A 99 -0.67 -3.06 -7.49
C VAL A 99 0.48 -3.36 -8.44
N GLU A 100 1.48 -2.48 -8.44
CA GLU A 100 2.73 -2.80 -9.11
C GLU A 100 3.58 -3.67 -8.18
N LEU A 101 4.21 -4.68 -8.74
CA LEU A 101 5.08 -5.58 -8.00
C LEU A 101 6.44 -5.60 -8.67
N PHE A 102 7.49 -5.38 -7.89
CA PHE A 102 8.86 -5.42 -8.39
C PHE A 102 9.71 -6.33 -7.52
N GLU A 103 10.58 -7.07 -8.18
CA GLU A 103 11.62 -7.82 -7.50
C GLU A 103 12.83 -6.91 -7.35
N VAL A 104 13.46 -6.93 -6.18
CA VAL A 104 14.69 -6.17 -5.95
C VAL A 104 15.86 -6.99 -6.48
N TYR A 105 16.56 -6.42 -7.42
CA TYR A 105 17.69 -7.10 -8.08
C TYR A 105 18.94 -7.13 -7.23
#